data_5a184c5373049e130f4f8af0de98d481
#
_entry.id   5a184c5373049e130f4f8af0de98d481
#
_cell.length_a   1.000
_cell.length_b   1.000
_cell.length_c   1.000
_cell.angle_alpha   90.00
_cell.angle_beta   90.00
_cell.angle_gamma   90.00
#
_symmetry.space_group_name_H-M   'P 1'
#
loop_
_entity.id
_entity.type
_entity.pdbx_description
1 polymer ?
#
loop_
_entity_poly.entity_id
_entity_poly.type
_entity_poly.pdbx_seq_one_letter_code
_entity_poly.pdbx_strand_id
1 'polypeptide(L)'
;MFKSKPRYVTETEMAEHFRALQVRAILDLGVRAPQTIEEVRELHDYAFATQQAHPDVIHGNWLHVDPRMGRDAVDELDRCLRRGSGFVGLGVPGAGFNVAANDPSYRPLYELCIAARAPVLIMVGTTGLGAGRPGGGGVRLDFSHPRHLDDVAAEYPDLTIVASRPAWPWQTEMIAILLHKPNVWYQVHGWSPRYFTPDLKLEIGRRLQDRVMFGADYPMFAYERLVADWRAEGYAEDVLAKVFHLNAERLFAECGSRRPW
;
A
#
# COMPACT_ATOMS: atom_id res chain seq x y z
N MET A 1 -10.55 9.03 18.20
CA MET A 1 -10.15 7.86 17.44
C MET A 1 -8.63 7.74 17.43
N PHE A 2 -7.85 8.09 16.49
CA PHE A 2 -6.39 8.06 16.62
C PHE A 2 -5.88 9.39 17.18
N LYS A 3 -5.02 9.34 18.24
CA LYS A 3 -4.51 10.53 18.93
C LYS A 3 -3.04 10.83 18.60
N SER A 4 -2.44 10.05 17.69
CA SER A 4 -1.08 10.31 17.25
C SER A 4 -1.05 11.57 16.39
N LYS A 5 -0.06 12.41 16.65
CA LYS A 5 0.24 13.59 15.83
C LYS A 5 1.62 13.38 15.22
N PRO A 6 1.87 13.84 13.99
CA PRO A 6 3.22 13.85 13.46
C PRO A 6 4.14 14.65 14.39
N ARG A 7 5.38 14.18 14.50
CA ARG A 7 6.43 14.85 15.31
C ARG A 7 7.19 15.92 14.51
N TYR A 8 6.68 16.27 13.34
CA TYR A 8 7.29 17.19 12.39
C TYR A 8 6.23 18.07 11.74
N VAL A 9 6.67 19.19 11.21
CA VAL A 9 5.83 20.20 10.53
C VAL A 9 6.23 20.33 9.06
N THR A 10 7.50 20.03 8.73
CA THR A 10 8.05 20.11 7.38
C THR A 10 8.51 18.75 6.87
N GLU A 11 8.67 18.62 5.54
CA GLU A 11 9.19 17.40 4.90
C GLU A 11 10.65 17.11 5.33
N THR A 12 11.43 18.14 5.58
CA THR A 12 12.80 18.02 6.08
C THR A 12 12.82 17.40 7.48
N GLU A 13 11.99 17.91 8.40
CA GLU A 13 11.84 17.33 9.74
C GLU A 13 11.31 15.89 9.69
N MET A 14 10.39 15.58 8.75
CA MET A 14 9.93 14.23 8.50
C MET A 14 11.09 13.31 8.10
N ALA A 15 11.91 13.75 7.15
CA ALA A 15 13.05 12.99 6.67
C ALA A 15 14.09 12.77 7.77
N GLU A 16 14.37 13.77 8.60
CA GLU A 16 15.24 13.66 9.76
C GLU A 16 14.69 12.64 10.79
N HIS A 17 13.38 12.67 11.03
CA HIS A 17 12.74 11.70 11.90
C HIS A 17 12.87 10.27 11.37
N PHE A 18 12.68 10.05 10.07
CA PHE A 18 12.84 8.72 9.44
C PHE A 18 14.30 8.25 9.48
N ARG A 19 15.27 9.14 9.28
CA ARG A 19 16.70 8.83 9.45
C ARG A 19 17.03 8.39 10.87
N ALA A 20 16.53 9.11 11.86
CA ALA A 20 16.75 8.78 13.27
C ALA A 20 16.17 7.41 13.66
N LEU A 21 15.09 6.98 13.00
CA LEU A 21 14.46 5.68 13.20
C LEU A 21 15.03 4.58 12.30
N GLN A 22 15.96 4.91 11.40
CA GLN A 22 16.47 3.99 10.37
C GLN A 22 15.33 3.41 9.50
N VAL A 23 14.35 4.25 9.17
CA VAL A 23 13.21 3.89 8.33
C VAL A 23 13.42 4.41 6.93
N ARG A 24 13.20 3.56 5.94
CA ARG A 24 13.03 3.94 4.55
C ARG A 24 11.56 3.73 4.16
N ALA A 25 10.88 4.80 3.82
CA ALA A 25 9.44 4.80 3.65
C ALA A 25 9.03 4.80 2.17
N ILE A 26 7.92 4.16 1.88
CA ILE A 26 7.11 4.44 0.70
C ILE A 26 5.91 5.24 1.19
N LEU A 27 5.72 6.42 0.62
CA LEU A 27 4.64 7.30 1.01
C LEU A 27 3.37 6.97 0.24
N ASP A 28 2.26 7.10 0.92
CA ASP A 28 0.92 7.08 0.33
C ASP A 28 0.26 8.41 0.70
N LEU A 29 0.05 9.28 -0.28
CA LEU A 29 -0.54 10.60 -0.05
C LEU A 29 -2.05 10.51 0.19
N GLY A 30 -2.58 9.30 0.14
CA GLY A 30 -3.96 9.00 0.44
C GLY A 30 -4.92 9.53 -0.62
N VAL A 31 -6.19 9.23 -0.35
CA VAL A 31 -7.29 9.57 -1.24
C VAL A 31 -8.05 10.75 -0.68
N ARG A 32 -8.13 11.81 -1.44
CA ARG A 32 -9.10 12.87 -1.24
C ARG A 32 -10.11 12.81 -2.38
N ALA A 33 -11.37 12.65 -2.07
CA ALA A 33 -12.43 12.67 -3.08
C ALA A 33 -13.32 13.92 -2.90
N PRO A 34 -13.92 14.44 -3.97
CA PRO A 34 -13.52 14.33 -5.37
C PRO A 34 -12.36 15.28 -5.68
N GLN A 35 -11.47 14.88 -6.59
CA GLN A 35 -10.37 15.71 -7.07
C GLN A 35 -10.51 15.96 -8.56
N THR A 36 -10.10 17.12 -9.04
CA THR A 36 -9.87 17.33 -10.47
C THR A 36 -8.55 16.70 -10.88
N ILE A 37 -8.35 16.49 -12.17
CA ILE A 37 -7.08 15.93 -12.66
C ILE A 37 -5.91 16.88 -12.40
N GLU A 38 -6.16 18.18 -12.38
CA GLU A 38 -5.18 19.22 -12.04
C GLU A 38 -4.73 19.09 -10.59
N GLU A 39 -5.66 18.93 -9.65
CA GLU A 39 -5.35 18.71 -8.22
C GLU A 39 -4.57 17.41 -8.01
N VAL A 40 -4.89 16.36 -8.77
CA VAL A 40 -4.14 15.10 -8.74
C VAL A 40 -2.71 15.31 -9.24
N ARG A 41 -2.52 16.04 -10.34
CA ARG A 41 -1.20 16.36 -10.89
C ARG A 41 -0.35 17.19 -9.92
N GLU A 42 -0.93 18.19 -9.28
CA GLU A 42 -0.25 19.00 -8.27
C GLU A 42 0.22 18.15 -7.09
N LEU A 43 -0.63 17.22 -6.62
CA LEU A 43 -0.28 16.32 -5.55
C LEU A 43 0.84 15.35 -5.94
N HIS A 44 0.82 14.81 -7.15
CA HIS A 44 1.88 13.94 -7.65
C HIS A 44 3.20 14.69 -7.86
N ASP A 45 3.14 15.94 -8.35
CA ASP A 45 4.34 16.77 -8.50
C ASP A 45 4.96 17.13 -7.15
N TYR A 46 4.14 17.42 -6.14
CA TYR A 46 4.60 17.58 -4.76
C TYR A 46 5.25 16.30 -4.20
N ALA A 47 4.61 15.13 -4.40
CA ALA A 47 5.15 13.85 -3.97
C ALA A 47 6.50 13.54 -4.62
N PHE A 48 6.62 13.81 -5.91
CA PHE A 48 7.87 13.66 -6.66
C PHE A 48 8.96 14.58 -6.11
N ALA A 49 8.66 15.87 -5.92
CA ALA A 49 9.62 16.84 -5.38
C ALA A 49 10.11 16.44 -3.97
N THR A 50 9.20 15.98 -3.11
CA THR A 50 9.54 15.53 -1.76
C THR A 50 10.47 14.31 -1.78
N GLN A 51 10.19 13.35 -2.66
CA GLN A 51 11.06 12.18 -2.82
C GLN A 51 12.43 12.56 -3.39
N GLN A 52 12.50 13.48 -4.36
CA GLN A 52 13.77 13.94 -4.92
C GLN A 52 14.62 14.71 -3.89
N ALA A 53 13.99 15.43 -2.96
CA ALA A 53 14.68 16.12 -1.88
C ALA A 53 15.24 15.17 -0.80
N HIS A 54 14.61 14.00 -0.60
CA HIS A 54 14.95 13.07 0.48
C HIS A 54 15.02 11.60 0.00
N PRO A 55 15.83 11.30 -1.06
CA PRO A 55 15.84 9.99 -1.70
C PRO A 55 16.46 8.86 -0.86
N ASP A 56 17.15 9.22 0.20
CA ASP A 56 17.76 8.31 1.16
C ASP A 56 16.74 7.67 2.12
N VAL A 57 15.67 8.38 2.45
CA VAL A 57 14.62 7.92 3.37
C VAL A 57 13.26 7.75 2.71
N ILE A 58 13.03 8.34 1.54
CA ILE A 58 11.80 8.14 0.77
C ILE A 58 12.15 7.34 -0.48
N HIS A 59 11.76 6.06 -0.49
CA HIS A 59 11.99 5.18 -1.63
C HIS A 59 11.15 5.61 -2.84
N GLY A 60 9.90 6.00 -2.60
CA GLY A 60 8.98 6.49 -3.61
C GLY A 60 7.59 6.72 -3.05
N ASN A 61 6.63 6.92 -3.94
CA ASN A 61 5.24 7.20 -3.60
C ASN A 61 4.30 6.25 -4.35
N TRP A 62 3.20 5.85 -3.71
CA TRP A 62 2.08 5.25 -4.41
C TRP A 62 1.29 6.34 -5.14
N LEU A 63 0.90 6.06 -6.38
CA LEU A 63 0.07 6.94 -7.21
C LEU A 63 -1.40 6.62 -7.00
N HIS A 64 -2.25 7.63 -6.92
CA HIS A 64 -3.69 7.45 -6.89
C HIS A 64 -4.35 8.29 -7.98
N VAL A 65 -5.08 7.64 -8.86
CA VAL A 65 -5.93 8.28 -9.87
C VAL A 65 -7.32 7.63 -9.83
N ASP A 66 -8.36 8.44 -9.93
CA ASP A 66 -9.72 7.90 -10.05
C ASP A 66 -9.89 7.31 -11.45
N PRO A 67 -10.15 5.99 -11.58
CA PRO A 67 -10.25 5.35 -12.88
C PRO A 67 -11.40 5.89 -13.74
N ARG A 68 -12.39 6.54 -13.10
CA ARG A 68 -13.53 7.17 -13.81
C ARG A 68 -13.16 8.45 -14.57
N MET A 69 -11.96 8.99 -14.35
CA MET A 69 -11.39 10.07 -15.17
C MET A 69 -10.96 9.58 -16.57
N GLY A 70 -11.03 8.27 -16.83
CA GLY A 70 -10.79 7.69 -18.13
C GLY A 70 -9.39 7.99 -18.65
N ARG A 71 -9.29 8.66 -19.80
CA ARG A 71 -8.01 8.95 -20.44
C ARG A 71 -7.08 9.82 -19.59
N ASP A 72 -7.62 10.80 -18.88
CA ASP A 72 -6.82 11.67 -18.02
C ASP A 72 -6.12 10.88 -16.89
N ALA A 73 -6.78 9.87 -16.35
CA ALA A 73 -6.17 8.98 -15.35
C ALA A 73 -5.02 8.15 -15.94
N VAL A 74 -5.18 7.64 -17.17
CA VAL A 74 -4.13 6.86 -17.87
C VAL A 74 -2.94 7.76 -18.21
N ASP A 75 -3.19 8.94 -18.78
CA ASP A 75 -2.15 9.87 -19.18
C ASP A 75 -1.35 10.36 -17.95
N GLU A 76 -2.02 10.57 -16.80
CA GLU A 76 -1.35 10.97 -15.57
C GLU A 76 -0.52 9.85 -14.96
N LEU A 77 -1.05 8.61 -14.93
CA LEU A 77 -0.29 7.45 -14.46
C LEU A 77 0.96 7.22 -15.33
N ASP A 78 0.83 7.26 -16.67
CA ASP A 78 1.95 7.14 -17.60
C ASP A 78 2.99 8.24 -17.38
N ARG A 79 2.54 9.50 -17.24
CA ARG A 79 3.42 10.66 -16.97
C ARG A 79 4.28 10.42 -15.73
N CYS A 80 3.67 9.93 -14.67
CA CYS A 80 4.35 9.69 -13.40
C CYS A 80 5.30 8.49 -13.47
N LEU A 81 4.87 7.37 -14.03
CA LEU A 81 5.71 6.16 -14.15
C LEU A 81 6.95 6.40 -15.02
N ARG A 82 6.86 7.25 -16.06
CA ARG A 82 8.01 7.63 -16.90
C ARG A 82 9.06 8.46 -16.15
N ARG A 83 8.71 9.13 -15.05
CA ARG A 83 9.68 9.84 -14.19
C ARG A 83 10.62 8.90 -13.45
N GLY A 84 10.30 7.62 -13.34
CA GLY A 84 11.18 6.52 -12.98
C GLY A 84 11.60 6.41 -11.52
N SER A 85 11.76 7.48 -10.76
CA SER A 85 12.37 7.42 -9.43
C SER A 85 11.51 7.99 -8.29
N GLY A 86 10.38 8.60 -8.61
CA GLY A 86 9.51 9.22 -7.59
C GLY A 86 8.33 8.36 -7.19
N PHE A 87 8.02 7.35 -7.99
CA PHE A 87 6.82 6.54 -7.83
C PHE A 87 7.13 5.05 -7.90
N VAL A 88 6.41 4.28 -7.11
CA VAL A 88 6.60 2.81 -7.04
C VAL A 88 5.51 2.04 -7.77
N GLY A 89 4.31 2.58 -7.87
CA GLY A 89 3.18 1.92 -8.53
C GLY A 89 1.85 2.61 -8.27
N LEU A 90 0.77 1.96 -8.69
CA LEU A 90 -0.60 2.45 -8.58
C LEU A 90 -1.25 2.00 -7.26
N GLY A 91 -1.91 2.90 -6.55
CA GLY A 91 -2.78 2.59 -5.42
C GLY A 91 -4.25 2.53 -5.84
N VAL A 92 -4.93 1.45 -5.47
CA VAL A 92 -6.36 1.21 -5.68
C VAL A 92 -7.07 1.20 -4.35
N PRO A 93 -7.73 2.30 -3.95
CA PRO A 93 -8.25 2.48 -2.60
C PRO A 93 -9.60 1.77 -2.35
N GLY A 94 -10.19 1.11 -3.32
CA GLY A 94 -11.46 0.39 -3.16
C GLY A 94 -12.58 1.26 -2.57
N ALA A 95 -12.89 1.04 -1.29
CA ALA A 95 -13.88 1.83 -0.56
C ALA A 95 -13.56 3.34 -0.49
N GLY A 96 -12.30 3.75 -0.72
CA GLY A 96 -11.90 5.16 -0.77
C GLY A 96 -12.49 5.91 -1.95
N PHE A 97 -12.55 5.28 -3.13
CA PHE A 97 -13.20 5.82 -4.31
C PHE A 97 -14.65 5.29 -4.49
N ASN A 98 -15.08 4.34 -3.66
CA ASN A 98 -16.30 3.56 -3.90
C ASN A 98 -16.30 2.89 -5.28
N VAL A 99 -15.15 2.37 -5.69
CA VAL A 99 -14.93 1.62 -6.93
C VAL A 99 -14.18 0.34 -6.58
N ALA A 100 -14.72 -0.82 -6.97
CA ALA A 100 -14.09 -2.10 -6.71
C ALA A 100 -12.83 -2.28 -7.58
N ALA A 101 -11.83 -3.02 -7.08
CA ALA A 101 -10.60 -3.23 -7.84
C ALA A 101 -10.82 -3.93 -9.18
N ASN A 102 -11.82 -4.80 -9.30
CA ASN A 102 -12.19 -5.48 -10.53
C ASN A 102 -13.11 -4.67 -11.46
N ASP A 103 -13.38 -3.38 -11.15
CA ASP A 103 -14.17 -2.52 -12.02
C ASP A 103 -13.45 -2.33 -13.37
N PRO A 104 -14.17 -2.47 -14.52
CA PRO A 104 -13.58 -2.34 -15.86
C PRO A 104 -12.83 -1.03 -16.13
N SER A 105 -13.15 0.04 -15.39
CA SER A 105 -12.45 1.33 -15.52
C SER A 105 -10.98 1.26 -15.13
N TYR A 106 -10.57 0.28 -14.32
CA TYR A 106 -9.16 0.06 -13.97
C TYR A 106 -8.35 -0.67 -15.04
N ARG A 107 -8.97 -1.36 -16.00
CA ARG A 107 -8.25 -2.17 -17.01
C ARG A 107 -7.09 -1.45 -17.69
N PRO A 108 -7.27 -0.25 -18.28
CA PRO A 108 -6.16 0.44 -18.94
C PRO A 108 -5.02 0.82 -17.98
N LEU A 109 -5.34 1.05 -16.70
CA LEU A 109 -4.34 1.36 -15.68
C LEU A 109 -3.53 0.11 -15.31
N TYR A 110 -4.16 -1.07 -15.21
CA TYR A 110 -3.47 -2.34 -14.95
C TYR A 110 -2.57 -2.75 -16.12
N GLU A 111 -3.05 -2.61 -17.35
CA GLU A 111 -2.24 -2.86 -18.56
C GLU A 111 -0.99 -1.97 -18.59
N LEU A 112 -1.13 -0.68 -18.23
CA LEU A 112 -0.01 0.24 -18.12
C LEU A 112 0.96 -0.15 -17.00
N CYS A 113 0.47 -0.58 -15.85
CA CYS A 113 1.29 -1.07 -14.75
C CYS A 113 2.09 -2.33 -15.15
N ILE A 114 1.47 -3.28 -15.87
CA ILE A 114 2.16 -4.46 -16.42
C ILE A 114 3.29 -4.03 -17.36
N ALA A 115 2.97 -3.16 -18.33
CA ALA A 115 3.96 -2.68 -19.30
C ALA A 115 5.14 -1.94 -18.64
N ALA A 116 4.88 -1.20 -17.58
CA ALA A 116 5.87 -0.47 -16.80
C ALA A 116 6.57 -1.35 -15.74
N ARG A 117 6.14 -2.60 -15.54
CA ARG A 117 6.55 -3.48 -14.43
C ARG A 117 6.36 -2.81 -13.05
N ALA A 118 5.31 -2.01 -12.92
CA ALA A 118 4.96 -1.32 -11.69
C ALA A 118 3.92 -2.14 -10.90
N PRO A 119 4.10 -2.36 -9.60
CA PRO A 119 3.12 -3.07 -8.80
C PRO A 119 1.85 -2.24 -8.57
N VAL A 120 0.76 -2.92 -8.25
CA VAL A 120 -0.51 -2.30 -7.87
C VAL A 120 -0.82 -2.62 -6.40
N LEU A 121 -1.01 -1.57 -5.59
CA LEU A 121 -1.44 -1.69 -4.20
C LEU A 121 -2.97 -1.69 -4.15
N ILE A 122 -3.59 -2.81 -3.81
CA ILE A 122 -5.05 -2.91 -3.69
C ILE A 122 -5.44 -2.95 -2.22
N MET A 123 -6.23 -1.96 -1.80
CA MET A 123 -6.72 -1.89 -0.42
C MET A 123 -7.81 -2.94 -0.16
N VAL A 124 -7.60 -3.77 0.86
CA VAL A 124 -8.53 -4.83 1.29
C VAL A 124 -8.91 -4.67 2.76
N GLY A 125 -10.14 -5.08 3.09
CA GLY A 125 -10.64 -5.03 4.45
C GLY A 125 -11.26 -3.69 4.85
N THR A 126 -11.47 -3.53 6.15
CA THR A 126 -12.12 -2.33 6.71
C THR A 126 -11.20 -1.11 6.62
N THR A 127 -11.82 0.05 6.59
CA THR A 127 -11.14 1.35 6.58
C THR A 127 -11.60 2.24 7.73
N GLY A 128 -10.73 3.13 8.19
CA GLY A 128 -11.10 4.21 9.12
C GLY A 128 -11.87 5.34 8.44
N LEU A 129 -11.89 5.38 7.11
CA LEU A 129 -12.62 6.40 6.34
C LEU A 129 -14.12 6.27 6.62
N GLY A 130 -14.76 7.38 7.01
CA GLY A 130 -16.18 7.41 7.33
C GLY A 130 -16.57 6.74 8.66
N ALA A 131 -15.65 6.08 9.36
CA ALA A 131 -15.93 5.40 10.63
C ALA A 131 -16.48 6.36 11.69
N GLY A 132 -17.58 5.94 12.34
CA GLY A 132 -18.28 6.75 13.36
C GLY A 132 -19.22 7.82 12.78
N ARG A 133 -19.34 7.96 11.47
CA ARG A 133 -20.33 8.83 10.82
C ARG A 133 -21.62 8.05 10.51
N PRO A 134 -22.79 8.70 10.50
CA PRO A 134 -24.02 8.07 10.03
C PRO A 134 -23.83 7.48 8.63
N GLY A 135 -24.27 6.23 8.42
CA GLY A 135 -24.08 5.51 7.16
C GLY A 135 -22.63 5.35 6.71
N GLY A 136 -21.67 5.43 7.66
CA GLY A 136 -20.25 5.37 7.32
C GLY A 136 -19.78 6.52 6.43
N GLY A 137 -20.52 7.65 6.39
CA GLY A 137 -20.23 8.76 5.48
C GLY A 137 -20.36 8.38 3.99
N GLY A 138 -21.18 7.37 3.66
CA GLY A 138 -21.36 6.87 2.30
C GLY A 138 -20.31 5.85 1.82
N VAL A 139 -19.35 5.51 2.66
CA VAL A 139 -18.31 4.50 2.34
C VAL A 139 -18.91 3.09 2.35
N ARG A 140 -18.70 2.35 1.28
CA ARG A 140 -19.16 0.96 1.13
C ARG A 140 -17.96 0.02 1.29
N LEU A 141 -17.94 -0.77 2.38
CA LEU A 141 -16.83 -1.68 2.69
C LEU A 141 -16.68 -2.81 1.65
N ASP A 142 -17.78 -3.17 0.97
CA ASP A 142 -17.76 -4.19 -0.07
C ASP A 142 -16.72 -3.91 -1.17
N PHE A 143 -16.49 -2.65 -1.52
CA PHE A 143 -15.48 -2.28 -2.52
C PHE A 143 -14.03 -2.60 -2.11
N SER A 144 -13.79 -2.94 -0.85
CA SER A 144 -12.50 -3.43 -0.34
C SER A 144 -12.55 -4.92 0.06
N HIS A 145 -13.54 -5.67 -0.44
CA HIS A 145 -13.60 -7.11 -0.21
C HIS A 145 -12.48 -7.82 -0.98
N PRO A 146 -11.74 -8.78 -0.38
CA PRO A 146 -10.65 -9.50 -1.04
C PRO A 146 -11.02 -10.19 -2.36
N ARG A 147 -12.29 -10.59 -2.54
CA ARG A 147 -12.77 -11.19 -3.79
C ARG A 147 -12.46 -10.35 -5.03
N HIS A 148 -12.53 -9.01 -4.91
CA HIS A 148 -12.24 -8.12 -6.04
C HIS A 148 -10.75 -8.14 -6.41
N LEU A 149 -9.88 -8.34 -5.43
CA LEU A 149 -8.45 -8.55 -5.66
C LEU A 149 -8.21 -9.92 -6.29
N ASP A 150 -8.90 -10.96 -5.85
CA ASP A 150 -8.78 -12.31 -6.42
C ASP A 150 -9.14 -12.34 -7.90
N ASP A 151 -10.21 -11.63 -8.30
CA ASP A 151 -10.62 -11.47 -9.69
C ASP A 151 -9.50 -10.81 -10.52
N VAL A 152 -8.94 -9.69 -10.02
CA VAL A 152 -7.82 -8.99 -10.70
C VAL A 152 -6.58 -9.89 -10.81
N ALA A 153 -6.23 -10.60 -9.75
CA ALA A 153 -5.08 -11.48 -9.74
C ALA A 153 -5.21 -12.68 -10.71
N ALA A 154 -6.45 -13.12 -10.96
CA ALA A 154 -6.75 -14.17 -11.91
C ALA A 154 -6.75 -13.66 -13.36
N GLU A 155 -7.30 -12.45 -13.60
CA GLU A 155 -7.40 -11.85 -14.94
C GLU A 155 -6.03 -11.34 -15.43
N TYR A 156 -5.16 -10.87 -14.49
CA TYR A 156 -3.85 -10.29 -14.81
C TYR A 156 -2.71 -11.04 -14.11
N PRO A 157 -2.33 -12.25 -14.58
CA PRO A 157 -1.31 -13.06 -13.92
C PRO A 157 0.09 -12.43 -13.93
N ASP A 158 0.36 -11.53 -14.87
CA ASP A 158 1.63 -10.79 -14.97
C ASP A 158 1.66 -9.50 -14.13
N LEU A 159 0.54 -9.14 -13.50
CA LEU A 159 0.45 -7.97 -12.63
C LEU A 159 0.97 -8.34 -11.24
N THR A 160 1.96 -7.63 -10.74
CA THR A 160 2.36 -7.72 -9.33
C THR A 160 1.37 -6.94 -8.46
N ILE A 161 0.71 -7.64 -7.55
CA ILE A 161 -0.32 -7.07 -6.69
C ILE A 161 0.17 -7.07 -5.24
N VAL A 162 -0.01 -5.96 -4.54
CA VAL A 162 0.19 -5.84 -3.10
C VAL A 162 -1.17 -5.64 -2.44
N ALA A 163 -1.68 -6.66 -1.75
CA ALA A 163 -2.84 -6.49 -0.90
C ALA A 163 -2.46 -5.61 0.30
N SER A 164 -3.23 -4.56 0.54
CA SER A 164 -2.92 -3.53 1.53
C SER A 164 -3.91 -3.56 2.67
N ARG A 165 -3.42 -3.59 3.90
CA ARG A 165 -4.08 -3.80 5.18
C ARG A 165 -4.33 -5.28 5.51
N PRO A 166 -4.52 -5.63 6.81
CA PRO A 166 -4.72 -7.02 7.24
C PRO A 166 -6.06 -7.65 6.83
N ALA A 167 -6.81 -7.10 5.91
CA ALA A 167 -8.07 -7.60 5.37
C ALA A 167 -9.16 -7.91 6.41
N TRP A 168 -9.11 -7.33 7.61
CA TRP A 168 -10.16 -7.55 8.60
C TRP A 168 -11.54 -7.10 8.06
N PRO A 169 -12.64 -7.91 8.19
CA PRO A 169 -12.72 -9.19 8.89
C PRO A 169 -12.38 -10.42 8.01
N TRP A 170 -11.99 -10.28 6.75
CA TRP A 170 -11.80 -11.35 5.76
C TRP A 170 -10.37 -11.90 5.73
N GLN A 171 -9.68 -11.97 6.87
CA GLN A 171 -8.27 -12.41 6.93
C GLN A 171 -8.08 -13.85 6.44
N THR A 172 -8.97 -14.77 6.79
CA THR A 172 -8.89 -16.17 6.36
C THR A 172 -9.06 -16.32 4.84
N GLU A 173 -9.96 -15.53 4.25
CA GLU A 173 -10.13 -15.49 2.79
C GLU A 173 -8.88 -14.93 2.11
N MET A 174 -8.31 -13.85 2.66
CA MET A 174 -7.07 -13.28 2.13
C MET A 174 -5.89 -14.27 2.21
N ILE A 175 -5.79 -15.08 3.26
CA ILE A 175 -4.81 -16.17 3.37
C ILE A 175 -4.96 -17.14 2.20
N ALA A 176 -6.19 -17.56 1.89
CA ALA A 176 -6.45 -18.48 0.79
C ALA A 176 -6.00 -17.90 -0.55
N ILE A 177 -6.29 -16.63 -0.81
CA ILE A 177 -5.86 -15.92 -2.02
C ILE A 177 -4.32 -15.88 -2.11
N LEU A 178 -3.65 -15.48 -1.04
CA LEU A 178 -2.18 -15.41 -0.99
C LEU A 178 -1.50 -16.75 -1.24
N LEU A 179 -2.07 -17.83 -0.73
CA LEU A 179 -1.53 -19.18 -0.94
C LEU A 179 -1.78 -19.69 -2.37
N HIS A 180 -2.84 -19.21 -3.01
CA HIS A 180 -3.24 -19.65 -4.35
C HIS A 180 -2.61 -18.79 -5.48
N LYS A 181 -2.40 -17.49 -5.25
CA LYS A 181 -1.98 -16.52 -6.27
C LYS A 181 -0.51 -16.10 -6.04
N PRO A 182 0.44 -16.58 -6.85
CA PRO A 182 1.86 -16.24 -6.68
C PRO A 182 2.19 -14.78 -6.94
N ASN A 183 1.39 -14.08 -7.73
CA ASN A 183 1.53 -12.68 -8.06
C ASN A 183 0.97 -11.72 -6.99
N VAL A 184 0.51 -12.23 -5.83
CA VAL A 184 -0.04 -11.42 -4.73
C VAL A 184 0.91 -11.41 -3.54
N TRP A 185 1.26 -10.19 -3.09
CA TRP A 185 2.01 -9.87 -1.89
C TRP A 185 1.07 -9.27 -0.84
N TYR A 186 1.52 -9.15 0.42
CA TYR A 186 0.67 -8.70 1.50
C TYR A 186 1.35 -7.68 2.41
N GLN A 187 0.89 -6.44 2.38
CA GLN A 187 1.33 -5.38 3.29
C GLN A 187 0.32 -5.20 4.42
N VAL A 188 0.73 -5.47 5.64
CA VAL A 188 -0.15 -5.49 6.82
C VAL A 188 -0.03 -4.21 7.66
N HIS A 189 -0.17 -3.05 7.04
CA HIS A 189 -0.09 -1.76 7.73
C HIS A 189 -1.36 -1.38 8.49
N GLY A 190 -1.25 -0.38 9.36
CA GLY A 190 -2.38 0.24 10.05
C GLY A 190 -2.99 -0.59 11.19
N TRP A 191 -2.35 -1.70 11.56
CA TRP A 191 -2.78 -2.60 12.62
C TRP A 191 -1.57 -3.13 13.40
N SER A 192 -1.74 -3.26 14.72
CA SER A 192 -0.80 -4.06 15.50
C SER A 192 -1.04 -5.54 15.24
N PRO A 193 0.01 -6.37 15.07
CA PRO A 193 -0.12 -7.80 14.80
C PRO A 193 -0.85 -8.56 15.92
N ARG A 194 -0.92 -8.01 17.12
CA ARG A 194 -1.67 -8.59 18.23
C ARG A 194 -3.16 -8.78 17.91
N TYR A 195 -3.71 -8.04 16.94
CA TYR A 195 -5.12 -8.12 16.51
C TYR A 195 -5.32 -9.00 15.27
N PHE A 196 -4.27 -9.61 14.75
CA PHE A 196 -4.41 -10.57 13.66
C PHE A 196 -5.06 -11.86 14.17
N THR A 197 -5.78 -12.53 13.28
CA THR A 197 -6.34 -13.85 13.61
C THR A 197 -5.23 -14.87 13.88
N PRO A 198 -5.49 -15.91 14.69
CA PRO A 198 -4.50 -16.97 14.92
C PRO A 198 -3.97 -17.59 13.63
N ASP A 199 -4.86 -17.80 12.64
CA ASP A 199 -4.49 -18.36 11.34
C ASP A 199 -3.51 -17.44 10.59
N LEU A 200 -3.76 -16.12 10.57
CA LEU A 200 -2.85 -15.20 9.92
C LEU A 200 -1.48 -15.16 10.62
N LYS A 201 -1.47 -15.13 11.96
CA LYS A 201 -0.22 -15.20 12.73
C LYS A 201 0.58 -16.47 12.42
N LEU A 202 -0.10 -17.62 12.38
CA LEU A 202 0.52 -18.90 12.05
C LEU A 202 1.15 -18.86 10.65
N GLU A 203 0.41 -18.36 9.65
CA GLU A 203 0.85 -18.38 8.26
C GLU A 203 1.99 -17.38 7.98
N ILE A 204 2.02 -16.25 8.67
CA ILE A 204 3.16 -15.31 8.61
C ILE A 204 4.46 -16.01 9.02
N GLY A 205 4.44 -16.84 10.07
CA GLY A 205 5.61 -17.59 10.51
C GLY A 205 5.94 -18.82 9.66
N ARG A 206 5.12 -19.17 8.67
CA ARG A 206 5.25 -20.41 7.89
C ARG A 206 5.25 -20.15 6.39
N ARG A 207 4.07 -20.30 5.74
CA ARG A 207 3.93 -20.28 4.27
C ARG A 207 3.95 -18.89 3.66
N LEU A 208 3.62 -17.84 4.44
CA LEU A 208 3.56 -16.46 3.97
C LEU A 208 4.77 -15.61 4.39
N GLN A 209 5.76 -16.18 5.10
CA GLN A 209 6.93 -15.45 5.59
C GLN A 209 7.68 -14.68 4.50
N ASP A 210 7.64 -15.17 3.27
CA ASP A 210 8.33 -14.57 2.12
C ASP A 210 7.48 -13.57 1.32
N ARG A 211 6.27 -13.22 1.77
CA ARG A 211 5.36 -12.32 1.05
C ARG A 211 4.72 -11.25 1.92
N VAL A 212 4.83 -11.37 3.24
CA VAL A 212 4.24 -10.37 4.16
C VAL A 212 5.23 -9.23 4.38
N MET A 213 4.74 -8.01 4.31
CA MET A 213 5.52 -6.79 4.48
C MET A 213 4.92 -5.91 5.57
N PHE A 214 5.79 -5.30 6.34
CA PHE A 214 5.46 -4.31 7.36
C PHE A 214 5.01 -2.98 6.76
N GLY A 215 4.15 -2.28 7.50
CA GLY A 215 3.81 -0.89 7.26
C GLY A 215 3.24 -0.27 8.54
N ALA A 216 3.56 0.98 8.81
CA ALA A 216 3.12 1.66 10.03
C ALA A 216 1.80 2.41 9.87
N ASP A 217 1.45 2.85 8.66
CA ASP A 217 0.38 3.84 8.46
C ASP A 217 0.66 5.12 9.28
N TYR A 218 1.95 5.51 9.30
CA TYR A 218 2.41 6.69 10.05
C TYR A 218 1.77 7.97 9.47
N PRO A 219 1.31 8.91 10.29
CA PRO A 219 1.50 9.04 11.74
C PRO A 219 0.41 8.39 12.60
N MET A 220 -0.45 7.55 12.06
CA MET A 220 -1.51 6.86 12.82
C MET A 220 -0.94 5.98 13.93
N PHE A 221 0.20 5.32 13.65
CA PHE A 221 0.96 4.52 14.60
C PHE A 221 2.44 4.93 14.56
N ALA A 222 3.08 5.01 15.73
CA ALA A 222 4.51 5.20 15.84
C ALA A 222 5.23 3.90 15.42
N TYR A 223 6.33 4.03 14.68
CA TYR A 223 7.14 2.90 14.24
C TYR A 223 7.65 2.05 15.40
N GLU A 224 8.19 2.71 16.42
CA GLU A 224 8.78 2.05 17.60
C GLU A 224 7.78 1.15 18.31
N ARG A 225 6.53 1.62 18.40
CA ARG A 225 5.44 0.84 19.00
C ARG A 225 5.12 -0.39 18.18
N LEU A 226 4.95 -0.24 16.86
CA LEU A 226 4.60 -1.38 16.01
C LEU A 226 5.73 -2.40 15.91
N VAL A 227 6.99 -1.94 15.83
CA VAL A 227 8.15 -2.83 15.87
C VAL A 227 8.19 -3.62 17.17
N ALA A 228 7.91 -2.98 18.32
CA ALA A 228 7.80 -3.67 19.60
C ALA A 228 6.65 -4.68 19.64
N ASP A 229 5.47 -4.32 19.09
CA ASP A 229 4.32 -5.22 18.99
C ASP A 229 4.67 -6.46 18.14
N TRP A 230 5.37 -6.29 17.00
CA TRP A 230 5.81 -7.39 16.14
C TRP A 230 6.81 -8.32 16.84
N ARG A 231 7.79 -7.76 17.55
CA ARG A 231 8.76 -8.56 18.32
C ARG A 231 8.09 -9.35 19.45
N ALA A 232 7.04 -8.79 20.04
CA ALA A 232 6.28 -9.45 21.09
C ALA A 232 5.45 -10.67 20.63
N GLU A 233 5.20 -10.82 19.31
CA GLU A 233 4.51 -12.01 18.77
C GLU A 233 5.38 -13.27 18.74
N GLY A 234 6.69 -13.17 18.96
CA GLY A 234 7.58 -14.31 19.10
C GLY A 234 8.00 -14.97 17.79
N TYR A 235 7.92 -14.26 16.67
CA TYR A 235 8.50 -14.72 15.39
C TYR A 235 10.03 -14.82 15.47
N ALA A 236 10.61 -15.77 14.73
CA ALA A 236 12.05 -15.86 14.57
C ALA A 236 12.63 -14.59 13.89
N GLU A 237 13.87 -14.22 14.23
CA GLU A 237 14.48 -12.97 13.75
C GLU A 237 14.60 -12.92 12.21
N ASP A 238 14.81 -14.04 11.55
CA ASP A 238 14.83 -14.12 10.08
C ASP A 238 13.45 -13.83 9.48
N VAL A 239 12.36 -14.29 10.11
CA VAL A 239 10.99 -13.95 9.71
C VAL A 239 10.72 -12.46 9.94
N LEU A 240 11.15 -11.90 11.07
CA LEU A 240 11.01 -10.47 11.34
C LEU A 240 11.78 -9.62 10.33
N ALA A 241 13.00 -10.01 9.97
CA ALA A 241 13.79 -9.32 8.95
C ALA A 241 13.07 -9.33 7.58
N LYS A 242 12.49 -10.46 7.18
CA LYS A 242 11.69 -10.58 5.96
C LYS A 242 10.50 -9.63 6.00
N VAL A 243 9.73 -9.63 7.08
CA VAL A 243 8.55 -8.78 7.24
C VAL A 243 8.92 -7.30 7.27
N PHE A 244 9.97 -6.92 7.98
CA PHE A 244 10.32 -5.51 8.17
C PHE A 244 10.92 -4.86 6.93
N HIS A 245 11.72 -5.59 6.13
CA HIS A 245 12.37 -4.98 4.97
C HIS A 245 12.67 -5.93 3.81
N LEU A 246 13.19 -7.17 4.03
CA LEU A 246 13.69 -8.01 2.93
C LEU A 246 12.64 -8.33 1.86
N ASN A 247 11.38 -8.54 2.25
CA ASN A 247 10.30 -8.82 1.31
C ASN A 247 9.99 -7.59 0.44
N ALA A 248 10.00 -6.38 1.01
CA ALA A 248 9.79 -5.16 0.26
C ALA A 248 10.96 -4.90 -0.70
N GLU A 249 12.20 -5.07 -0.23
CA GLU A 249 13.40 -4.97 -1.07
C GLU A 249 13.33 -5.89 -2.27
N ARG A 250 12.96 -7.16 -2.06
CA ARG A 250 12.82 -8.14 -3.13
C ARG A 250 11.73 -7.78 -4.11
N LEU A 251 10.52 -7.44 -3.63
CA LEU A 251 9.40 -7.05 -4.48
C LEU A 251 9.77 -5.90 -5.41
N PHE A 252 10.34 -4.83 -4.87
CA PHE A 252 10.66 -3.66 -5.68
C PHE A 252 11.88 -3.86 -6.59
N ALA A 253 12.81 -4.74 -6.24
CA ALA A 253 13.88 -5.17 -7.14
C ALA A 253 13.32 -5.97 -8.34
N GLU A 254 12.39 -6.90 -8.11
CA GLU A 254 11.72 -7.68 -9.14
C GLU A 254 10.85 -6.82 -10.07
N CYS A 255 10.18 -5.80 -9.53
CA CYS A 255 9.37 -4.85 -10.30
C CYS A 255 10.19 -3.82 -11.09
N GLY A 256 11.52 -3.86 -11.00
CA GLY A 256 12.37 -2.98 -11.80
C GLY A 256 12.40 -1.53 -11.29
N SER A 257 12.11 -1.29 -10.02
CA SER A 257 12.44 -0.03 -9.39
C SER A 257 13.97 0.13 -9.43
N ARG A 258 14.45 1.10 -10.21
CA ARG A 258 15.87 1.22 -10.62
C ARG A 258 16.83 1.66 -9.51
N ARG A 259 16.40 1.69 -8.25
CA ARG A 259 17.24 2.07 -7.11
C ARG A 259 17.45 0.88 -6.18
N PRO A 260 18.71 0.52 -5.88
CA PRO A 260 18.98 -0.43 -4.80
C PRO A 260 18.47 0.17 -3.46
N TRP A 261 18.01 -0.69 -2.62
CA TRP A 261 17.60 -0.38 -1.25
C TRP A 261 18.79 0.02 -0.40
#